data_90463c8b734aa8452dba714b72bd39b6
#
_entry.id   90463c8b734aa8452dba714b72bd39b6
#
_cell.length_a   1.000
_cell.length_b   1.000
_cell.length_c   1.000
_cell.angle_alpha   90.00
_cell.angle_beta   90.00
_cell.angle_gamma   90.00
#
_symmetry.space_group_name_H-M   'P 1'
#
loop_
_entity.id
_entity.type
_entity.pdbx_description
1 polymer ?
#
loop_
_entity_poly.entity_id
_entity_poly.type
_entity_poly.pdbx_seq_one_letter_code
_entity_poly.pdbx_strand_id
1 'polypeptide(L)'
;DSAVMVIDGSKGVEKQTIKLFKVCVMRNIPIITFINKMDRDAKNSFDLLEDIENVLGIHTYPVNWPIGSGKEFKGVYDRNSKKILASPLITVRKKLKRKNLRLTTLPLKIQ
;
A
#
# COMPACT_ATOMS: atom_id res chain seq x y z
N ASP A 1 -4.59 -17.79 11.69
CA ASP A 1 -3.57 -17.38 10.71
C ASP A 1 -4.12 -16.29 9.81
N SER A 2 -3.25 -15.42 9.34
CA SER A 2 -3.57 -14.34 8.41
C SER A 2 -2.41 -14.16 7.42
N ALA A 3 -2.71 -13.57 6.27
CA ALA A 3 -1.71 -13.29 5.25
C ALA A 3 -1.61 -11.79 4.96
N VAL A 4 -0.42 -11.34 4.65
CA VAL A 4 -0.17 -10.00 4.12
C VAL A 4 0.16 -10.13 2.64
N MET A 5 -0.70 -9.55 1.81
CA MET A 5 -0.49 -9.47 0.37
C MET A 5 0.18 -8.14 0.03
N VAL A 6 1.35 -8.21 -0.58
CA VAL A 6 2.11 -7.01 -0.96
C VAL A 6 1.96 -6.75 -2.45
N ILE A 7 1.52 -5.54 -2.78
CA ILE A 7 1.35 -5.07 -4.16
C ILE A 7 2.34 -3.94 -4.44
N ASP A 8 3.00 -4.00 -5.59
CA ASP A 8 3.83 -2.90 -6.07
C ASP A 8 2.95 -1.79 -6.64
N GLY A 9 3.04 -0.59 -6.08
CA GLY A 9 2.20 0.54 -6.48
C GLY A 9 2.39 0.99 -7.93
N SER A 10 3.52 0.67 -8.55
CA SER A 10 3.77 0.99 -9.96
C SER A 10 3.21 -0.05 -10.93
N LYS A 11 3.09 -1.30 -10.50
CA LYS A 11 2.66 -2.43 -11.32
C LYS A 11 1.20 -2.80 -11.13
N GLY A 12 0.65 -2.58 -9.93
CA GLY A 12 -0.68 -3.03 -9.57
C GLY A 12 -0.74 -4.54 -9.32
N VAL A 13 -1.87 -5.16 -9.62
CA VAL A 13 -2.08 -6.60 -9.39
C VAL A 13 -1.40 -7.41 -10.48
N GLU A 14 -0.44 -8.23 -10.09
CA GLU A 14 0.32 -9.09 -11.00
C GLU A 14 -0.20 -10.55 -10.97
N LYS A 15 0.15 -11.34 -11.98
CA LYS A 15 -0.27 -12.76 -12.09
C LYS A 15 0.07 -13.58 -10.85
N GLN A 16 1.24 -13.36 -10.27
CA GLN A 16 1.67 -14.06 -9.06
C GLN A 16 0.81 -13.69 -7.85
N THR A 17 0.43 -12.43 -7.74
CA THR A 17 -0.49 -11.94 -6.71
C THR A 17 -1.83 -12.65 -6.79
N ILE A 18 -2.38 -12.82 -7.99
CA ILE A 18 -3.65 -13.52 -8.23
C ILE A 18 -3.55 -14.98 -7.77
N LYS A 19 -2.46 -15.67 -8.09
CA LYS A 19 -2.25 -17.07 -7.69
C LYS A 19 -2.22 -17.23 -6.18
N LEU A 20 -1.44 -16.39 -5.49
CA LEU A 20 -1.33 -16.42 -4.03
C LEU A 20 -2.64 -16.02 -3.34
N PHE A 21 -3.35 -15.06 -3.89
CA PHE A 21 -4.67 -14.66 -3.42
C PHE A 21 -5.66 -15.85 -3.47
N LYS A 22 -5.72 -16.57 -4.59
CA LYS A 22 -6.60 -17.73 -4.74
C LYS A 22 -6.31 -18.81 -3.71
N VAL A 23 -5.04 -19.06 -3.41
CA VAL A 23 -4.64 -20.03 -2.37
C VAL A 23 -5.17 -19.58 -0.99
N CYS A 24 -5.06 -18.33 -0.65
CA CYS A 24 -5.56 -17.79 0.61
C CYS A 24 -7.09 -17.90 0.71
N VAL A 25 -7.79 -17.58 -0.36
CA VAL A 25 -9.26 -17.70 -0.42
C VAL A 25 -9.70 -19.14 -0.24
N MET A 26 -9.06 -20.10 -0.93
CA MET A 26 -9.37 -21.54 -0.79
C MET A 26 -9.19 -22.04 0.63
N ARG A 27 -8.29 -21.47 1.39
CA ARG A 27 -8.00 -21.84 2.78
C ARG A 27 -8.72 -20.97 3.82
N ASN A 28 -9.58 -20.08 3.40
CA ASN A 28 -10.26 -19.10 4.27
C ASN A 28 -9.29 -18.29 5.15
N ILE A 29 -8.14 -17.93 4.59
CA ILE A 29 -7.14 -17.11 5.30
C ILE A 29 -7.49 -15.63 5.11
N PRO A 30 -7.70 -14.86 6.19
CA PRO A 30 -7.90 -13.42 6.10
C PRO A 30 -6.67 -12.74 5.50
N ILE A 31 -6.90 -11.76 4.62
CA ILE A 31 -5.84 -11.06 3.89
C ILE A 31 -5.84 -9.58 4.25
N ILE A 32 -4.67 -9.06 4.59
CA ILE A 32 -4.38 -7.64 4.66
C ILE A 32 -3.54 -7.27 3.44
N THR A 33 -3.99 -6.31 2.67
CA THR A 33 -3.24 -5.85 1.51
C THR A 33 -2.37 -4.65 1.84
N PHE A 34 -1.17 -4.70 1.36
CA PHE A 34 -0.15 -3.69 1.57
C PHE A 34 0.37 -3.19 0.22
N ILE A 35 0.20 -1.92 -0.06
CA ILE A 35 0.71 -1.32 -1.29
C ILE A 35 2.06 -0.68 -1.01
N ASN A 36 3.09 -1.20 -1.66
CA ASN A 36 4.47 -0.79 -1.50
C ASN A 36 4.91 0.19 -2.59
N LYS A 37 5.96 0.92 -2.32
CA LYS A 37 6.64 1.83 -3.27
C LYS A 37 5.80 3.04 -3.71
N MET A 38 4.94 3.55 -2.84
CA MET A 38 4.15 4.76 -3.13
C MET A 38 4.99 6.04 -3.15
N ASP A 39 6.24 5.98 -2.69
CA ASP A 39 7.27 7.04 -2.79
C ASP A 39 7.96 7.11 -4.15
N ARG A 40 7.59 6.24 -5.06
CA ARG A 40 8.09 6.19 -6.44
C ARG A 40 6.97 6.51 -7.43
N ASP A 41 7.25 6.39 -8.71
CA ASP A 41 6.24 6.57 -9.77
C ASP A 41 5.19 5.45 -9.69
N ALA A 42 4.24 5.64 -8.80
CA ALA A 42 3.13 4.72 -8.58
C ALA A 42 1.90 5.15 -9.40
N LYS A 43 1.02 4.18 -9.64
CA LYS A 43 -0.32 4.46 -10.17
C LYS A 43 -1.11 5.30 -9.18
N ASN A 44 -2.14 5.99 -9.67
CA ASN A 44 -3.07 6.70 -8.80
C ASN A 44 -3.70 5.73 -7.78
N SER A 45 -3.87 6.19 -6.55
CA SER A 45 -4.41 5.36 -5.46
C SER A 45 -5.81 4.81 -5.76
N PHE A 46 -6.65 5.59 -6.42
CA PHE A 46 -7.98 5.13 -6.83
C PHE A 46 -7.91 4.04 -7.89
N ASP A 47 -7.01 4.20 -8.87
CA ASP A 47 -6.80 3.21 -9.92
C ASP A 47 -6.26 1.89 -9.33
N LEU A 48 -5.40 1.96 -8.32
CA LEU A 48 -4.90 0.79 -7.60
C LEU A 48 -6.01 0.05 -6.84
N LEU A 49 -6.90 0.78 -6.17
CA LEU A 49 -8.05 0.18 -5.50
C LEU A 49 -8.99 -0.49 -6.50
N GLU A 50 -9.30 0.19 -7.60
CA GLU A 50 -10.13 -0.34 -8.67
C GLU A 50 -9.52 -1.60 -9.30
N ASP A 51 -8.22 -1.61 -9.54
CA ASP A 51 -7.48 -2.76 -10.07
C ASP A 51 -7.59 -3.96 -9.11
N ILE A 52 -7.38 -3.74 -7.81
CA ILE A 52 -7.54 -4.77 -6.79
C ILE A 52 -8.96 -5.33 -6.76
N GLU A 53 -9.96 -4.48 -6.76
CA GLU A 53 -11.36 -4.88 -6.70
C GLU A 53 -11.79 -5.63 -7.95
N ASN A 54 -11.42 -5.15 -9.12
CA ASN A 54 -11.82 -5.75 -10.40
C ASN A 54 -11.09 -7.07 -10.66
N VAL A 55 -9.78 -7.12 -10.41
CA VAL A 55 -8.97 -8.32 -10.72
C VAL A 55 -9.17 -9.42 -9.70
N LEU A 56 -9.28 -9.08 -8.41
CA LEU A 56 -9.45 -10.06 -7.35
C LEU A 56 -10.90 -10.34 -6.97
N GLY A 57 -11.84 -9.52 -7.44
CA GLY A 57 -13.27 -9.70 -7.16
C GLY A 57 -13.65 -9.45 -5.70
N ILE A 58 -13.01 -8.51 -5.04
CA ILE A 58 -13.17 -8.20 -3.62
C ILE A 58 -13.49 -6.73 -3.42
N HIS A 59 -14.03 -6.40 -2.25
CA HIS A 59 -14.16 -5.02 -1.82
C HIS A 59 -12.96 -4.60 -0.97
N THR A 60 -12.50 -3.38 -1.16
CA THR A 60 -11.38 -2.81 -0.41
C THR A 60 -11.86 -1.77 0.59
N TYR A 61 -11.19 -1.73 1.73
CA TYR A 61 -11.37 -0.68 2.72
C TYR A 61 -10.00 -0.08 3.06
N PRO A 62 -9.67 1.10 2.53
CA PRO A 62 -8.38 1.72 2.82
C PRO A 62 -8.33 2.19 4.27
N VAL A 63 -7.37 1.67 5.03
CA VAL A 63 -7.09 2.08 6.40
C VAL A 63 -6.25 3.36 6.40
N ASN A 64 -5.26 3.41 5.53
CA ASN A 64 -4.39 4.56 5.36
C ASN A 64 -4.52 5.11 3.94
N TRP A 65 -4.33 6.42 3.81
CA TRP A 65 -4.34 7.08 2.51
C TRP A 65 -3.03 7.84 2.27
N PRO A 66 -2.40 7.70 1.10
CA PRO A 66 -1.14 8.39 0.82
C PRO A 66 -1.36 9.89 0.67
N ILE A 67 -0.43 10.66 1.18
CA ILE A 67 -0.36 12.10 1.01
C ILE A 67 0.71 12.39 -0.04
N GLY A 68 0.27 12.73 -1.25
CA GLY A 68 1.14 12.85 -2.41
C GLY A 68 1.59 11.50 -2.97
N SER A 69 2.34 11.53 -4.05
CA SER A 69 2.88 10.34 -4.71
C SER A 69 4.28 10.61 -5.28
N GLY A 70 5.05 9.54 -5.52
CA GLY A 70 6.38 9.65 -6.06
C GLY A 70 7.28 10.55 -5.23
N LYS A 71 7.92 11.50 -5.84
CA LYS A 71 8.82 12.46 -5.17
C LYS A 71 8.10 13.38 -4.19
N GLU A 72 6.79 13.54 -4.35
CA GLU A 72 5.94 14.39 -3.50
C GLU A 72 5.27 13.63 -2.37
N PHE A 73 5.59 12.35 -2.22
CA PHE A 73 5.08 11.54 -1.11
C PHE A 73 5.55 12.12 0.24
N LYS A 74 4.59 12.48 1.09
CA LYS A 74 4.85 13.14 2.38
C LYS A 74 4.53 12.25 3.58
N GLY A 75 3.82 11.19 3.38
CA GLY A 75 3.37 10.29 4.45
C GLY A 75 2.01 9.71 4.15
N VAL A 76 1.33 9.28 5.19
CA VAL A 76 0.01 8.69 5.09
C VAL A 76 -0.95 9.32 6.08
N TYR A 77 -2.22 9.41 5.70
CA TYR A 77 -3.31 9.74 6.58
C TYR A 77 -3.95 8.45 7.12
N ASP A 78 -3.89 8.25 8.41
CA ASP A 78 -4.57 7.14 9.07
C ASP A 78 -6.04 7.51 9.30
N ARG A 79 -6.93 6.80 8.62
CA ARG A 79 -8.36 7.06 8.66
C ARG A 79 -9.01 6.68 9.99
N ASN A 80 -8.43 5.72 10.71
CA ASN A 80 -8.97 5.28 12.00
C ASN A 80 -8.64 6.27 13.10
N SER A 81 -7.39 6.64 13.25
CA SER A 81 -6.96 7.60 14.28
C SER A 81 -7.15 9.06 13.87
N LYS A 82 -7.45 9.32 12.58
CA LYS A 82 -7.55 10.66 11.97
C LYS A 82 -6.26 11.47 12.14
N LYS A 83 -5.12 10.80 12.10
CA LYS A 83 -3.80 11.41 12.25
C LYS A 83 -2.98 11.28 10.97
N ILE A 84 -2.08 12.23 10.78
CA ILE A 84 -1.11 12.20 9.72
C ILE A 84 0.17 11.58 10.26
N LEU A 85 0.63 10.52 9.60
CA LEU A 85 1.93 9.90 9.85
C LEU A 85 2.89 10.42 8.79
N ALA A 86 3.65 11.45 9.15
CA ALA A 86 4.61 12.05 8.23
C ALA A 86 5.78 11.08 7.96
N SER A 87 6.19 11.01 6.70
CA SER A 87 7.38 10.25 6.35
C SER A 87 8.62 10.92 6.94
N PRO A 88 9.46 10.19 7.70
CA PRO A 88 10.69 10.76 8.26
C PRO A 88 11.67 11.27 7.20
N LEU A 89 11.50 10.88 5.94
CA LEU A 89 12.29 11.37 4.82
C LEU A 89 12.15 12.88 4.58
N ILE A 90 11.05 13.50 5.04
CA ILE A 90 10.86 14.95 4.90
C ILE A 90 11.73 15.70 5.91
N THR A 91 11.83 15.18 7.11
CA THR A 91 12.66 15.79 8.18
C THR A 91 14.14 15.50 7.99
N VAL A 92 14.48 14.35 7.41
CA VAL A 92 15.85 13.89 7.25
C VAL A 92 16.50 14.41 5.96
N ARG A 93 15.75 14.75 4.90
CA ARG A 93 16.32 15.42 3.72
C ARG A 93 16.94 16.79 4.04
N LYS A 94 16.51 17.42 5.13
CA LYS A 94 17.17 18.64 5.64
C LYS A 94 18.41 18.38 6.50
N LYS A 95 18.58 17.17 7.06
CA LYS A 95 19.67 16.86 8.03
C LYS A 95 20.62 15.73 7.66
N LEU A 96 20.30 14.83 6.74
CA LEU A 96 21.14 13.65 6.48
C LEU A 96 21.16 13.27 4.99
N LYS A 97 22.20 13.72 4.30
CA LYS A 97 22.69 13.10 3.06
C LYS A 97 23.21 11.65 3.25
N ARG A 98 22.92 10.99 4.35
CA ARG A 98 23.42 9.65 4.69
C ARG A 98 22.42 8.86 5.51
N LYS A 99 21.68 8.00 4.88
CA LYS A 99 21.26 6.64 5.20
C LYS A 99 19.95 6.30 4.51
N ASN A 100 20.00 5.26 3.67
CA ASN A 100 18.86 4.64 3.01
C ASN A 100 17.91 4.04 4.07
N LEU A 101 16.81 4.72 4.36
CA LEU A 101 15.67 4.13 5.06
C LEU A 101 14.48 4.16 4.11
N ARG A 102 14.12 2.99 3.62
CA ARG A 102 12.90 2.78 2.83
C ARG A 102 11.75 2.57 3.80
N LEU A 103 10.81 3.50 3.81
CA LEU A 103 9.54 3.34 4.52
C LEU A 103 8.43 3.72 3.57
N THR A 104 7.66 2.73 3.19
CA THR A 104 6.46 2.97 2.41
C THR A 104 5.44 1.94 2.72
N THR A 105 4.37 2.35 3.35
CA THR A 105 3.36 1.41 3.75
C THR A 105 1.97 1.98 3.67
N LEU A 106 1.14 1.36 2.86
CA LEU A 106 -0.30 1.53 2.88
C LEU A 106 -0.94 0.19 3.22
N PRO A 107 -1.36 -0.05 4.46
CA PRO A 107 -2.20 -1.20 4.72
C PRO A 107 -3.61 -0.94 4.20
N LEU A 108 -4.06 -1.80 3.31
CA LEU A 108 -5.45 -1.92 2.91
C LEU A 108 -6.01 -3.17 3.58
N LYS A 109 -7.04 -3.01 4.38
CA LYS A 109 -7.77 -4.15 4.94
C LYS A 109 -8.85 -4.55 3.96
N ILE A 110 -8.84 -5.81 3.58
CA ILE A 110 -9.85 -6.44 2.73
C ILE A 110 -10.74 -7.26 3.63
N GLN A 111 -12.02 -7.04 3.51
CA GLN A 111 -13.03 -7.89 4.14
C GLN A 111 -13.39 -9.04 3.22
#